data_54464543534633d36d981d336fa47214
#
_entry.id   54464543534633d36d981d336fa47214
#
_cell.length_a   1.000
_cell.length_b   1.000
_cell.length_c   1.000
_cell.angle_alpha   90.00
_cell.angle_beta   90.00
_cell.angle_gamma   90.00
#
_symmetry.space_group_name_H-M   'P 1'
#
loop_
_entity.id
_entity.type
_entity.pdbx_description
1 polymer ?
#
loop_
_entity_poly.entity_id
_entity_poly.type
_entity_poly.pdbx_seq_one_letter_code
_entity_poly.pdbx_strand_id
1 'polypeptide(L)'
;DGQEITSETVAPNTTVGDDSSTTDYKESFYVTFDIKELVKNYPTVAKIETYYSAKLNEKAKVAVTAPDSVNNNPNTAYLTYSNNPQDTTGKEKGETPKVTVYDWTFSLVGNKVDEKGEPLADAKFQLQDKNGAVLKLVDISDGENKNVYRLAIGNEAGAIDTIVTDATGKFTIKGIDDMTTYKLVESVAPSQDNLADPYEFKFDTTYDPANTLQSIRMLDGTDSGTSGSTVKIINQKGGSLPTTGGIGTQIFYGVGGDIVLGAGVLLIAKKRAKND
;
A
#
# COMPACT_ATOMS: atom_id res chain seq x y z
N ASP A 1 16.25 -22.30 30.35
CA ASP A 1 15.40 -23.18 29.53
C ASP A 1 13.99 -22.61 29.53
N GLY A 2 13.67 -21.74 28.53
CA GLY A 2 12.37 -21.14 28.40
C GLY A 2 11.34 -22.19 28.01
N GLN A 3 10.52 -22.64 28.94
CA GLN A 3 9.30 -23.36 28.60
C GLN A 3 8.28 -22.35 28.12
N GLU A 4 7.91 -22.45 26.85
CA GLU A 4 6.78 -21.75 26.29
C GLU A 4 5.50 -22.39 26.87
N ILE A 5 4.82 -21.62 27.71
CA ILE A 5 3.49 -21.98 28.17
C ILE A 5 2.54 -21.46 27.11
N THR A 6 2.08 -22.29 26.22
CA THR A 6 0.92 -21.97 25.39
C THR A 6 -0.29 -21.86 26.30
N SER A 7 -0.57 -20.67 26.81
CA SER A 7 -1.77 -20.43 27.58
C SER A 7 -2.98 -20.55 26.68
N GLU A 8 -3.83 -21.49 27.01
CA GLU A 8 -5.20 -21.51 26.57
C GLU A 8 -5.92 -20.24 27.04
N THR A 9 -6.66 -19.68 26.15
CA THR A 9 -7.74 -18.72 26.36
C THR A 9 -7.32 -17.25 26.51
N VAL A 10 -6.89 -16.67 25.41
CA VAL A 10 -7.17 -15.27 25.16
C VAL A 10 -8.64 -15.18 24.73
N ALA A 11 -9.52 -14.77 25.63
CA ALA A 11 -10.85 -14.32 25.22
C ALA A 11 -10.72 -12.85 24.81
N PRO A 12 -10.77 -12.51 23.51
CA PRO A 12 -10.89 -11.12 23.15
C PRO A 12 -12.21 -10.63 23.73
N ASN A 13 -12.17 -9.57 24.53
CA ASN A 13 -13.39 -8.90 24.95
C ASN A 13 -14.00 -8.23 23.71
N THR A 14 -14.87 -8.96 23.03
CA THR A 14 -15.54 -8.53 21.81
C THR A 14 -16.62 -7.46 22.03
N THR A 15 -16.84 -7.03 23.25
CA THR A 15 -17.66 -5.87 23.56
C THR A 15 -16.84 -4.58 23.44
N VAL A 16 -16.39 -4.25 22.26
CA VAL A 16 -16.05 -2.88 21.90
C VAL A 16 -17.37 -2.13 21.76
N GLY A 17 -17.88 -1.60 22.86
CA GLY A 17 -18.98 -0.64 22.79
C GLY A 17 -18.45 0.60 22.09
N ASP A 18 -19.13 1.00 21.04
CA ASP A 18 -18.95 2.26 20.35
C ASP A 18 -19.37 3.39 21.30
N ASP A 19 -18.43 3.91 22.06
CA ASP A 19 -18.62 5.11 22.85
C ASP A 19 -17.61 6.14 22.39
N SER A 20 -18.06 6.92 21.42
CA SER A 20 -17.33 8.03 20.82
C SER A 20 -17.10 9.22 21.78
N SER A 21 -17.52 9.11 23.03
CA SER A 21 -17.58 10.25 23.95
C SER A 21 -16.53 10.30 25.05
N THR A 22 -15.67 9.29 25.18
CA THR A 22 -14.63 9.30 26.20
C THR A 22 -13.25 9.11 25.62
N THR A 23 -12.33 9.96 26.03
CA THR A 23 -10.88 9.87 25.78
C THR A 23 -10.22 8.68 26.51
N ASP A 24 -10.98 7.87 27.20
CA ASP A 24 -10.50 6.66 27.86
C ASP A 24 -10.41 5.52 26.84
N TYR A 25 -9.18 5.05 26.65
CA TYR A 25 -8.90 3.86 25.86
C TYR A 25 -9.64 2.67 26.44
N LYS A 26 -10.64 2.15 25.73
CA LYS A 26 -11.26 0.88 26.11
C LYS A 26 -10.29 -0.24 25.82
N GLU A 27 -10.17 -1.14 26.78
CA GLU A 27 -9.36 -2.35 26.64
C GLU A 27 -9.88 -3.17 25.48
N SER A 28 -9.04 -3.41 24.45
CA SER A 28 -9.43 -4.23 23.32
C SER A 28 -9.37 -5.72 23.62
N PHE A 29 -8.51 -6.12 24.56
CA PHE A 29 -8.46 -7.49 25.11
C PHE A 29 -7.70 -7.48 26.42
N TYR A 30 -7.89 -8.53 27.24
CA TYR A 30 -7.11 -8.79 28.44
C TYR A 30 -6.77 -10.27 28.56
N VAL A 31 -5.68 -10.56 29.25
CA VAL A 31 -5.26 -11.91 29.58
C VAL A 31 -5.20 -12.02 31.10
N THR A 32 -5.86 -13.02 31.67
CA THR A 32 -5.86 -13.24 33.11
C THR A 32 -4.94 -14.42 33.46
N PHE A 33 -4.07 -14.20 34.42
CA PHE A 33 -3.20 -15.24 34.98
C PHE A 33 -3.58 -15.55 36.43
N ASP A 34 -3.88 -16.81 36.74
CA ASP A 34 -3.93 -17.27 38.11
C ASP A 34 -2.49 -17.53 38.59
N ILE A 35 -1.93 -16.57 39.30
CA ILE A 35 -0.54 -16.62 39.76
C ILE A 35 -0.33 -17.77 40.76
N LYS A 36 -1.33 -18.12 41.57
CA LYS A 36 -1.21 -19.24 42.55
C LYS A 36 -1.05 -20.56 41.81
N GLU A 37 -1.86 -20.80 40.80
CA GLU A 37 -1.78 -21.98 39.97
C GLU A 37 -0.51 -22.01 39.13
N LEU A 38 -0.15 -20.85 38.56
CA LEU A 38 1.07 -20.72 37.78
C LEU A 38 2.32 -21.07 38.59
N VAL A 39 2.50 -20.49 39.77
CA VAL A 39 3.66 -20.76 40.64
C VAL A 39 3.65 -22.21 41.15
N LYS A 40 2.48 -22.80 41.38
CA LYS A 40 2.36 -24.21 41.76
C LYS A 40 2.88 -25.14 40.66
N ASN A 41 2.53 -24.85 39.42
CA ASN A 41 2.90 -25.66 38.26
C ASN A 41 4.33 -25.35 37.77
N TYR A 42 4.78 -24.10 37.95
CA TYR A 42 6.07 -23.61 37.53
C TYR A 42 6.77 -22.82 38.63
N PRO A 43 7.30 -23.51 39.66
CA PRO A 43 7.81 -22.88 40.89
C PRO A 43 9.04 -21.97 40.66
N THR A 44 9.67 -22.08 39.52
CA THR A 44 10.84 -21.26 39.16
C THR A 44 10.51 -20.12 38.15
N VAL A 45 9.23 -19.90 37.88
CA VAL A 45 8.84 -18.82 36.99
C VAL A 45 9.28 -17.45 37.54
N ALA A 46 10.08 -16.73 36.78
CA ALA A 46 10.58 -15.41 37.14
C ALA A 46 9.98 -14.28 36.24
N LYS A 47 9.37 -14.65 35.11
CA LYS A 47 8.90 -13.72 34.10
C LYS A 47 7.72 -14.31 33.32
N ILE A 48 6.74 -13.47 33.02
CA ILE A 48 5.66 -13.76 32.09
C ILE A 48 5.79 -12.77 30.95
N GLU A 49 5.81 -13.25 29.71
CA GLU A 49 5.81 -12.44 28.50
C GLU A 49 4.58 -12.78 27.67
N THR A 50 3.87 -11.76 27.24
CA THR A 50 2.70 -11.91 26.38
C THR A 50 3.01 -11.31 25.02
N TYR A 51 2.87 -12.12 23.98
CA TYR A 51 3.06 -11.70 22.59
C TYR A 51 1.70 -11.71 21.88
N TYR A 52 1.44 -10.66 21.16
CA TYR A 52 0.27 -10.57 20.31
C TYR A 52 0.56 -9.79 19.05
N SER A 53 -0.26 -9.97 18.03
CA SER A 53 -0.24 -9.16 16.81
C SER A 53 -1.63 -8.56 16.59
N ALA A 54 -1.64 -7.34 16.09
CA ALA A 54 -2.86 -6.63 15.73
C ALA A 54 -2.68 -5.93 14.37
N LYS A 55 -3.78 -5.67 13.69
CA LYS A 55 -3.81 -4.83 12.49
C LYS A 55 -4.64 -3.58 12.79
N LEU A 56 -4.18 -2.46 12.26
CA LEU A 56 -4.98 -1.24 12.27
C LEU A 56 -6.27 -1.47 11.49
N ASN A 57 -7.38 -0.99 12.04
CA ASN A 57 -8.70 -1.09 11.42
C ASN A 57 -8.99 0.13 10.52
N GLU A 58 -10.21 0.17 9.98
CA GLU A 58 -10.67 1.25 9.09
C GLU A 58 -10.74 2.64 9.75
N LYS A 59 -10.71 2.70 11.09
CA LYS A 59 -10.70 3.95 11.87
C LYS A 59 -9.29 4.47 12.14
N ALA A 60 -8.25 3.78 11.64
CA ALA A 60 -6.88 4.19 11.83
C ALA A 60 -6.65 5.61 11.35
N LYS A 61 -6.00 6.41 12.17
CA LYS A 61 -5.59 7.77 11.81
C LYS A 61 -4.41 7.70 10.85
N VAL A 62 -4.39 8.59 9.87
CA VAL A 62 -3.40 8.63 8.81
C VAL A 62 -2.59 9.91 8.91
N ALA A 63 -1.28 9.81 9.03
CA ALA A 63 -0.38 10.95 8.96
C ALA A 63 -0.23 11.41 7.51
N VAL A 64 -0.35 12.71 7.29
CA VAL A 64 -0.27 13.35 5.96
C VAL A 64 0.97 14.25 5.85
N THR A 65 1.36 14.85 6.95
CA THR A 65 2.50 15.78 7.04
C THR A 65 3.32 15.46 8.26
N ALA A 66 4.56 15.91 8.30
CA ALA A 66 5.42 15.85 9.46
C ALA A 66 5.99 17.28 9.75
N PRO A 67 6.27 17.61 11.02
CA PRO A 67 6.09 16.76 12.21
C PRO A 67 4.61 16.58 12.57
N ASP A 68 4.28 15.42 13.14
CA ASP A 68 2.91 15.06 13.55
C ASP A 68 2.95 14.35 14.91
N SER A 69 2.07 14.74 15.83
CA SER A 69 1.92 14.13 17.16
C SER A 69 0.49 13.67 17.44
N VAL A 70 -0.46 13.85 16.50
CA VAL A 70 -1.88 13.64 16.74
C VAL A 70 -2.52 12.58 15.85
N ASN A 71 -1.97 12.34 14.65
CA ASN A 71 -2.49 11.33 13.73
C ASN A 71 -1.82 9.98 13.92
N ASN A 72 -1.54 9.63 15.16
CA ASN A 72 -1.03 8.32 15.57
C ASN A 72 -2.15 7.37 16.00
N ASN A 73 -1.82 6.09 16.06
CA ASN A 73 -2.69 5.03 16.52
C ASN A 73 -2.07 4.43 17.79
N PRO A 74 -2.56 4.82 19.00
CA PRO A 74 -1.95 4.40 20.25
C PRO A 74 -2.27 2.94 20.56
N ASN A 75 -1.28 2.24 21.09
CA ASN A 75 -1.40 0.94 21.71
C ASN A 75 -0.87 1.03 23.14
N THR A 76 -1.76 0.90 24.12
CA THR A 76 -1.45 1.08 25.54
C THR A 76 -1.60 -0.23 26.29
N ALA A 77 -0.57 -0.57 27.04
CA ALA A 77 -0.55 -1.76 27.90
C ALA A 77 -0.34 -1.38 29.38
N TYR A 78 -0.98 -2.10 30.24
CA TYR A 78 -0.79 -2.03 31.68
C TYR A 78 -1.22 -3.35 32.32
N LEU A 79 -0.79 -3.57 33.56
CA LEU A 79 -1.15 -4.74 34.35
C LEU A 79 -2.02 -4.31 35.52
N THR A 80 -3.18 -4.94 35.69
CA THR A 80 -3.98 -4.89 36.92
C THR A 80 -3.67 -6.12 37.76
N TYR A 81 -3.38 -5.94 39.02
CA TYR A 81 -3.01 -7.02 39.92
C TYR A 81 -3.75 -6.91 41.25
N SER A 82 -3.99 -8.04 41.91
CA SER A 82 -4.49 -8.04 43.29
C SER A 82 -3.39 -7.57 44.24
N ASN A 83 -3.64 -6.51 45.00
CA ASN A 83 -2.72 -5.98 46.00
C ASN A 83 -3.03 -6.48 47.43
N ASN A 84 -4.10 -7.25 47.59
CA ASN A 84 -4.47 -7.92 48.83
C ASN A 84 -4.75 -9.41 48.59
N PRO A 85 -3.81 -10.31 48.99
CA PRO A 85 -4.01 -11.76 48.84
C PRO A 85 -5.19 -12.32 49.63
N GLN A 86 -5.72 -11.56 50.61
CA GLN A 86 -6.86 -11.96 51.43
C GLN A 86 -8.20 -11.47 50.85
N ASP A 87 -8.18 -10.62 49.84
CA ASP A 87 -9.41 -10.14 49.19
C ASP A 87 -9.99 -11.22 48.27
N THR A 88 -11.04 -11.89 48.77
CA THR A 88 -11.80 -12.86 47.99
C THR A 88 -12.83 -12.22 47.07
N THR A 89 -13.03 -10.92 47.17
CA THR A 89 -14.02 -10.16 46.36
C THR A 89 -13.42 -9.60 45.08
N GLY A 90 -12.08 -9.57 44.95
CA GLY A 90 -11.37 -9.06 43.80
C GLY A 90 -11.50 -7.53 43.61
N LYS A 91 -11.87 -6.81 44.69
CA LYS A 91 -12.06 -5.33 44.65
C LYS A 91 -10.79 -4.57 44.94
N GLU A 92 -9.87 -5.16 45.71
CA GLU A 92 -8.60 -4.50 46.04
C GLU A 92 -7.56 -4.82 44.97
N LYS A 93 -7.46 -3.87 44.00
CA LYS A 93 -6.56 -3.97 42.85
C LYS A 93 -5.58 -2.83 42.81
N GLY A 94 -4.40 -3.12 42.34
CA GLY A 94 -3.41 -2.13 41.94
C GLY A 94 -3.22 -2.17 40.42
N GLU A 95 -2.71 -1.10 39.87
CA GLU A 95 -2.34 -1.01 38.45
C GLU A 95 -0.89 -0.55 38.31
N THR A 96 -0.20 -1.08 37.30
CA THR A 96 1.10 -0.54 36.89
C THR A 96 0.93 0.77 36.13
N PRO A 97 1.99 1.59 36.03
CA PRO A 97 1.98 2.69 35.06
C PRO A 97 1.64 2.17 33.65
N LYS A 98 0.84 2.95 32.94
CA LYS A 98 0.48 2.69 31.54
C LYS A 98 1.67 2.95 30.64
N VAL A 99 1.96 2.04 29.73
CA VAL A 99 2.98 2.20 28.69
C VAL A 99 2.28 2.26 27.34
N THR A 100 2.51 3.31 26.59
CA THR A 100 1.89 3.53 25.29
C THR A 100 2.98 3.56 24.22
N VAL A 101 2.74 2.81 23.14
CA VAL A 101 3.46 2.92 21.87
C VAL A 101 2.48 3.41 20.82
N TYR A 102 3.02 3.99 19.75
CA TYR A 102 2.19 4.57 18.69
C TYR A 102 2.54 3.93 17.37
N ASP A 103 1.52 3.49 16.65
CA ASP A 103 1.65 3.02 15.28
C ASP A 103 1.23 4.13 14.31
N TRP A 104 1.88 4.16 13.17
CA TRP A 104 1.67 5.18 12.16
C TRP A 104 1.27 4.53 10.84
N THR A 105 0.41 5.20 10.10
CA THR A 105 0.09 4.84 8.73
C THR A 105 -0.02 6.09 7.87
N PHE A 106 0.19 5.95 6.59
CA PHE A 106 0.38 7.06 5.67
C PHE A 106 -0.61 7.01 4.51
N SER A 107 -0.61 8.04 3.69
CA SER A 107 -1.37 8.10 2.45
C SER A 107 -0.48 8.38 1.27
N LEU A 108 -0.80 7.76 0.12
CA LEU A 108 -0.26 8.13 -1.17
C LEU A 108 -1.31 8.94 -1.94
N VAL A 109 -0.90 10.09 -2.47
CA VAL A 109 -1.71 10.88 -3.41
C VAL A 109 -1.16 10.68 -4.82
N GLY A 110 -1.94 10.09 -5.69
CA GLY A 110 -1.64 9.96 -7.11
C GLY A 110 -2.20 11.12 -7.90
N ASN A 111 -1.43 11.66 -8.84
CA ASN A 111 -1.82 12.73 -9.73
C ASN A 111 -1.48 12.34 -11.17
N LYS A 112 -2.47 11.87 -11.91
CA LYS A 112 -2.36 11.40 -13.29
C LYS A 112 -2.50 12.55 -14.26
N VAL A 113 -1.49 12.78 -15.08
CA VAL A 113 -1.45 13.91 -16.00
C VAL A 113 -0.83 13.51 -17.35
N ASP A 114 -1.02 14.36 -18.36
CA ASP A 114 -0.31 14.32 -19.63
C ASP A 114 1.07 15.02 -19.54
N GLU A 115 1.80 15.07 -20.64
CA GLU A 115 3.10 15.74 -20.75
C GLU A 115 3.04 17.25 -20.47
N LYS A 116 1.88 17.87 -20.63
CA LYS A 116 1.66 19.31 -20.35
C LYS A 116 1.27 19.58 -18.91
N GLY A 117 0.98 18.51 -18.14
CA GLY A 117 0.52 18.58 -16.77
C GLY A 117 -1.00 18.66 -16.63
N GLU A 118 -1.76 18.47 -17.73
CA GLU A 118 -3.22 18.43 -17.69
C GLU A 118 -3.71 17.09 -17.11
N PRO A 119 -4.76 17.09 -16.29
CA PRO A 119 -5.28 15.87 -15.66
C PRO A 119 -5.84 14.89 -16.70
N LEU A 120 -5.62 13.60 -16.44
CA LEU A 120 -6.11 12.51 -17.28
C LEU A 120 -7.10 11.63 -16.53
N ALA A 121 -8.31 11.50 -17.08
CA ALA A 121 -9.33 10.55 -16.63
C ALA A 121 -9.13 9.16 -17.24
N ASP A 122 -9.87 8.17 -16.70
CA ASP A 122 -9.99 6.80 -17.22
C ASP A 122 -8.69 5.97 -17.19
N ALA A 123 -7.63 6.45 -16.58
CA ALA A 123 -6.47 5.63 -16.26
C ALA A 123 -6.81 4.64 -15.16
N LYS A 124 -6.35 3.39 -15.31
CA LYS A 124 -6.57 2.35 -14.30
C LYS A 124 -5.25 1.96 -13.65
N PHE A 125 -5.26 1.92 -12.31
CA PHE A 125 -4.09 1.59 -11.51
C PHE A 125 -4.35 0.41 -10.60
N GLN A 126 -3.29 -0.36 -10.35
CA GLN A 126 -3.22 -1.37 -9.31
C GLN A 126 -2.10 -1.02 -8.34
N LEU A 127 -2.36 -1.17 -7.05
CA LEU A 127 -1.32 -1.16 -6.03
C LEU A 127 -0.82 -2.58 -5.81
N GLN A 128 0.47 -2.77 -5.85
CA GLN A 128 1.12 -4.07 -5.66
C GLN A 128 2.12 -4.00 -4.51
N ASP A 129 2.37 -5.12 -3.87
CA ASP A 129 3.48 -5.30 -2.95
C ASP A 129 4.82 -5.44 -3.71
N LYS A 130 5.92 -5.54 -2.98
CA LYS A 130 7.27 -5.73 -3.55
C LYS A 130 7.41 -6.98 -4.42
N ASN A 131 6.57 -8.00 -4.22
CA ASN A 131 6.59 -9.26 -4.96
C ASN A 131 5.68 -9.23 -6.20
N GLY A 132 4.95 -8.13 -6.42
CA GLY A 132 4.00 -7.97 -7.51
C GLY A 132 2.60 -8.49 -7.21
N ALA A 133 2.30 -8.90 -5.97
CA ALA A 133 0.96 -9.29 -5.59
C ALA A 133 0.05 -8.05 -5.50
N VAL A 134 -1.10 -8.10 -6.16
CA VAL A 134 -2.07 -7.00 -6.16
C VAL A 134 -2.72 -6.90 -4.80
N LEU A 135 -2.63 -5.72 -4.20
CA LEU A 135 -3.26 -5.39 -2.93
C LEU A 135 -4.70 -4.94 -3.16
N LYS A 136 -5.60 -5.46 -2.34
CA LYS A 136 -7.01 -5.09 -2.40
C LYS A 136 -7.25 -3.76 -1.69
N LEU A 137 -8.15 -2.98 -2.23
CA LEU A 137 -8.52 -1.65 -1.77
C LEU A 137 -10.02 -1.60 -1.51
N VAL A 138 -10.44 -0.75 -0.60
CA VAL A 138 -11.85 -0.40 -0.37
C VAL A 138 -12.04 1.06 -0.72
N ASP A 139 -13.04 1.34 -1.54
CA ASP A 139 -13.45 2.71 -1.84
C ASP A 139 -14.14 3.31 -0.60
N ILE A 140 -13.56 4.38 -0.09
CA ILE A 140 -14.06 5.15 1.06
C ILE A 140 -14.37 6.60 0.65
N SER A 141 -14.60 6.82 -0.65
CA SER A 141 -14.99 8.12 -1.16
C SER A 141 -16.33 8.55 -0.55
N ASP A 142 -16.47 9.86 -0.33
CA ASP A 142 -17.70 10.50 0.15
C ASP A 142 -18.05 11.69 -0.74
N GLY A 143 -19.05 12.48 -0.34
CA GLY A 143 -19.53 13.63 -1.11
C GLY A 143 -18.45 14.71 -1.33
N GLU A 144 -17.50 14.83 -0.44
CA GLU A 144 -16.42 15.84 -0.46
C GLU A 144 -15.09 15.27 -0.93
N ASN A 145 -14.79 14.00 -0.54
CA ASN A 145 -13.54 13.33 -0.83
C ASN A 145 -13.75 12.23 -1.88
N LYS A 146 -13.50 12.56 -3.14
CA LYS A 146 -13.63 11.62 -4.27
C LYS A 146 -12.33 10.89 -4.51
N ASN A 147 -12.44 9.68 -5.07
CA ASN A 147 -11.29 8.83 -5.39
C ASN A 147 -10.36 8.59 -4.20
N VAL A 148 -10.96 8.31 -3.02
CA VAL A 148 -10.24 7.98 -1.81
C VAL A 148 -10.44 6.50 -1.49
N TYR A 149 -9.34 5.81 -1.36
CA TYR A 149 -9.28 4.37 -1.10
C TYR A 149 -8.46 4.10 0.15
N ARG A 150 -8.67 2.95 0.76
CA ARG A 150 -7.78 2.41 1.80
C ARG A 150 -7.40 0.97 1.48
N LEU A 151 -6.31 0.49 2.06
CA LEU A 151 -5.98 -0.93 2.00
C LEU A 151 -7.09 -1.75 2.66
N ALA A 152 -7.48 -2.85 2.01
CA ALA A 152 -8.47 -3.77 2.56
C ALA A 152 -7.88 -4.61 3.69
N ILE A 153 -8.71 -4.96 4.66
CA ILE A 153 -8.35 -5.78 5.82
C ILE A 153 -8.82 -7.22 5.56
N GLY A 154 -7.88 -8.08 5.19
CA GLY A 154 -8.21 -9.47 4.83
C GLY A 154 -9.10 -9.55 3.59
N ASN A 155 -10.10 -10.43 3.63
CA ASN A 155 -11.06 -10.65 2.54
C ASN A 155 -12.32 -9.79 2.71
N GLU A 156 -12.15 -8.50 2.81
CA GLU A 156 -13.22 -7.54 3.03
C GLU A 156 -14.19 -7.50 1.87
N ALA A 157 -15.51 -7.49 2.17
CA ALA A 157 -16.55 -7.41 1.15
C ALA A 157 -16.49 -6.06 0.40
N GLY A 158 -16.64 -6.08 -0.90
CA GLY A 158 -16.55 -4.88 -1.74
C GLY A 158 -15.13 -4.42 -2.04
N ALA A 159 -14.11 -5.18 -1.62
CA ALA A 159 -12.73 -4.85 -1.96
C ALA A 159 -12.49 -5.00 -3.46
N ILE A 160 -11.82 -4.00 -4.03
CA ILE A 160 -11.45 -3.88 -5.44
C ILE A 160 -9.93 -4.01 -5.60
N ASP A 161 -9.46 -4.23 -6.80
CA ASP A 161 -8.04 -4.29 -7.14
C ASP A 161 -7.60 -3.20 -8.13
N THR A 162 -8.52 -2.32 -8.48
CA THR A 162 -8.29 -1.34 -9.54
C THR A 162 -8.88 0.01 -9.13
N ILE A 163 -8.06 1.06 -9.21
CA ILE A 163 -8.45 2.46 -9.10
C ILE A 163 -8.69 2.98 -10.51
N VAL A 164 -9.70 3.84 -10.69
CA VAL A 164 -9.97 4.53 -11.95
C VAL A 164 -9.91 6.04 -11.70
N THR A 165 -9.10 6.77 -12.47
CA THR A 165 -9.03 8.23 -12.35
C THR A 165 -10.24 8.91 -12.97
N ASP A 166 -10.73 9.95 -12.31
CA ASP A 166 -11.78 10.84 -12.84
C ASP A 166 -11.17 12.04 -13.60
N ALA A 167 -12.01 13.01 -13.95
CA ALA A 167 -11.60 14.21 -14.66
C ALA A 167 -10.53 15.06 -13.93
N THR A 168 -10.32 14.86 -12.64
CA THR A 168 -9.27 15.54 -11.86
C THR A 168 -7.92 14.85 -11.96
N GLY A 169 -7.87 13.62 -12.45
CA GLY A 169 -6.68 12.77 -12.49
C GLY A 169 -6.15 12.35 -11.13
N LYS A 170 -6.83 12.68 -10.02
CA LYS A 170 -6.36 12.47 -8.66
C LYS A 170 -6.98 11.24 -8.02
N PHE A 171 -6.20 10.59 -7.16
CA PHE A 171 -6.67 9.58 -6.23
C PHE A 171 -5.81 9.59 -4.97
N THR A 172 -6.36 9.05 -3.89
CA THR A 172 -5.65 8.91 -2.61
C THR A 172 -5.79 7.49 -2.10
N ILE A 173 -4.69 6.88 -1.66
CA ILE A 173 -4.68 5.57 -1.01
C ILE A 173 -4.21 5.77 0.43
N LYS A 174 -5.05 5.40 1.40
CA LYS A 174 -4.76 5.44 2.84
C LYS A 174 -4.37 4.06 3.36
N GLY A 175 -3.67 4.01 4.49
CA GLY A 175 -3.27 2.76 5.12
C GLY A 175 -1.95 2.21 4.60
N ILE A 176 -1.12 3.06 3.99
CA ILE A 176 0.23 2.72 3.55
C ILE A 176 1.15 2.65 4.77
N ASP A 177 1.92 1.59 4.84
CA ASP A 177 2.91 1.34 5.87
C ASP A 177 4.26 1.99 5.50
N ASP A 178 5.05 2.39 6.49
CA ASP A 178 6.42 2.83 6.24
C ASP A 178 7.36 1.62 6.05
N MET A 179 8.55 1.88 5.54
CA MET A 179 9.60 0.88 5.31
C MET A 179 9.19 -0.31 4.41
N THR A 180 7.93 -0.36 3.95
CA THR A 180 7.41 -1.35 3.01
C THR A 180 7.47 -0.80 1.59
N THR A 181 8.00 -1.58 0.66
CA THR A 181 8.04 -1.20 -0.75
C THR A 181 6.71 -1.56 -1.42
N TYR A 182 6.16 -0.59 -2.11
CA TYR A 182 4.95 -0.72 -2.92
C TYR A 182 5.25 -0.38 -4.37
N LYS A 183 4.39 -0.88 -5.26
CA LYS A 183 4.45 -0.57 -6.68
C LYS A 183 3.07 -0.13 -7.18
N LEU A 184 3.00 1.04 -7.77
CA LEU A 184 1.81 1.53 -8.45
C LEU A 184 1.95 1.24 -9.95
N VAL A 185 1.05 0.43 -10.49
CA VAL A 185 1.11 -0.05 -11.87
C VAL A 185 -0.11 0.45 -12.62
N GLU A 186 0.11 1.20 -13.70
CA GLU A 186 -0.96 1.55 -14.62
C GLU A 186 -1.29 0.33 -15.48
N SER A 187 -2.50 -0.21 -15.34
CA SER A 187 -2.97 -1.38 -16.08
C SER A 187 -3.73 -1.01 -17.36
N VAL A 188 -4.28 0.19 -17.42
CA VAL A 188 -4.94 0.76 -18.60
C VAL A 188 -4.59 2.24 -18.67
N ALA A 189 -3.98 2.66 -19.77
CA ALA A 189 -3.76 4.07 -20.08
C ALA A 189 -5.04 4.72 -20.62
N PRO A 190 -5.20 6.05 -20.45
CA PRO A 190 -6.21 6.80 -21.17
C PRO A 190 -6.12 6.59 -22.68
N SER A 191 -7.22 6.85 -23.38
CA SER A 191 -7.29 6.66 -24.84
C SER A 191 -6.15 7.38 -25.57
N GLN A 192 -5.42 6.63 -26.42
CA GLN A 192 -4.28 7.07 -27.25
C GLN A 192 -2.96 7.34 -26.50
N ASP A 193 -2.87 7.06 -25.20
CA ASP A 193 -1.65 7.19 -24.44
C ASP A 193 -0.94 5.84 -24.27
N ASN A 194 0.38 5.87 -24.10
CA ASN A 194 1.15 4.71 -23.69
C ASN A 194 1.00 4.50 -22.18
N LEU A 195 1.08 3.24 -21.73
CA LEU A 195 1.16 2.95 -20.30
C LEU A 195 2.37 3.66 -19.68
N ALA A 196 2.17 4.24 -18.51
CA ALA A 196 3.27 4.74 -17.70
C ALA A 196 4.09 3.57 -17.15
N ASP A 197 5.38 3.79 -16.95
CA ASP A 197 6.22 2.84 -16.25
C ASP A 197 5.71 2.63 -14.81
N PRO A 198 5.84 1.41 -14.26
CA PRO A 198 5.49 1.15 -12.87
C PRO A 198 6.25 2.06 -11.92
N TYR A 199 5.55 2.69 -11.00
CA TYR A 199 6.14 3.56 -9.99
C TYR A 199 6.35 2.80 -8.69
N GLU A 200 7.60 2.54 -8.34
CA GLU A 200 7.97 1.89 -7.09
C GLU A 200 8.28 2.94 -6.03
N PHE A 201 7.74 2.76 -4.81
CA PHE A 201 7.93 3.71 -3.72
C PHE A 201 7.89 3.02 -2.36
N LYS A 202 8.46 3.68 -1.37
CA LYS A 202 8.29 3.40 0.06
C LYS A 202 8.31 4.71 0.84
N PHE A 203 7.70 4.73 2.01
CA PHE A 203 7.88 5.83 2.95
C PHE A 203 9.10 5.57 3.83
N ASP A 204 9.95 6.57 3.96
CA ASP A 204 11.07 6.65 4.90
C ASP A 204 10.71 7.70 5.95
N THR A 205 10.64 7.29 7.19
CA THR A 205 10.13 8.07 8.29
C THR A 205 11.14 8.15 9.42
N THR A 206 11.10 9.24 10.17
CA THR A 206 11.90 9.37 11.38
C THR A 206 11.01 9.75 12.56
N TYR A 207 11.35 9.24 13.73
CA TYR A 207 10.63 9.47 14.98
C TYR A 207 11.56 10.00 16.04
N ASP A 208 11.02 10.78 16.97
CA ASP A 208 11.75 11.17 18.18
C ASP A 208 11.66 10.06 19.26
N PRO A 209 12.38 10.20 20.40
CA PRO A 209 12.31 9.21 21.48
C PRO A 209 10.92 9.05 22.11
N ALA A 210 10.02 10.01 21.93
CA ALA A 210 8.63 9.93 22.36
C ALA A 210 7.72 9.29 21.28
N ASN A 211 8.32 8.78 20.20
CA ASN A 211 7.62 8.20 19.05
C ASN A 211 6.71 9.19 18.32
N THR A 212 7.05 10.47 18.34
CA THR A 212 6.41 11.51 17.53
C THR A 212 7.02 11.51 16.14
N LEU A 213 6.20 11.51 15.12
CA LEU A 213 6.64 11.54 13.72
C LEU A 213 7.36 12.87 13.42
N GLN A 214 8.61 12.81 13.01
CA GLN A 214 9.45 13.97 12.73
C GLN A 214 9.57 14.27 11.24
N SER A 215 9.63 13.25 10.40
CA SER A 215 9.70 13.42 8.96
C SER A 215 8.98 12.30 8.22
N ILE A 216 8.43 12.64 7.06
CA ILE A 216 7.91 11.72 6.04
C ILE A 216 8.62 12.06 4.75
N ARG A 217 9.27 11.08 4.14
CA ARG A 217 9.88 11.19 2.84
C ARG A 217 9.51 9.99 1.99
N MET A 218 8.98 10.23 0.81
CA MET A 218 8.72 9.17 -0.15
C MET A 218 9.98 8.92 -0.97
N LEU A 219 10.52 7.70 -0.89
CA LEU A 219 11.61 7.23 -1.72
C LEU A 219 11.01 6.55 -2.94
N ASP A 220 11.34 7.03 -4.12
CA ASP A 220 11.16 6.32 -5.37
C ASP A 220 12.41 5.49 -5.69
N GLY A 221 12.36 4.55 -6.58
CA GLY A 221 13.46 3.64 -6.88
C GLY A 221 14.81 4.30 -7.22
N THR A 222 14.90 5.62 -7.23
CA THR A 222 16.11 6.41 -7.48
C THR A 222 16.73 7.00 -6.21
N ASP A 223 16.16 6.73 -5.04
CA ASP A 223 16.53 7.31 -3.73
C ASP A 223 16.48 8.85 -3.67
N SER A 224 15.86 9.49 -4.63
CA SER A 224 15.75 10.96 -4.72
C SER A 224 14.62 11.54 -3.86
N GLY A 225 14.29 10.90 -2.74
CA GLY A 225 13.16 11.15 -1.86
C GLY A 225 12.55 12.54 -1.93
N THR A 226 11.28 12.61 -2.30
CA THR A 226 10.50 13.86 -2.25
C THR A 226 9.89 14.03 -0.87
N SER A 227 9.87 15.26 -0.36
CA SER A 227 9.10 15.58 0.84
C SER A 227 7.62 15.46 0.51
N GLY A 228 6.89 14.67 1.31
CA GLY A 228 5.45 14.48 1.17
C GLY A 228 5.06 13.13 0.58
N SER A 229 3.79 12.98 0.25
CA SER A 229 3.15 11.72 -0.13
C SER A 229 2.52 11.77 -1.53
N THR A 230 2.93 12.69 -2.39
CA THR A 230 2.33 12.89 -3.71
C THR A 230 3.25 12.41 -4.82
N VAL A 231 2.70 11.59 -5.71
CA VAL A 231 3.35 11.15 -6.94
C VAL A 231 2.66 11.75 -8.16
N LYS A 232 3.46 12.24 -9.11
CA LYS A 232 2.98 12.69 -10.42
C LYS A 232 3.28 11.61 -11.46
N ILE A 233 2.24 11.07 -12.08
CA ILE A 233 2.34 10.01 -13.08
C ILE A 233 2.00 10.60 -14.44
N ILE A 234 2.99 10.63 -15.34
CA ILE A 234 2.87 11.27 -16.65
C ILE A 234 2.69 10.18 -17.71
N ASN A 235 1.63 10.28 -18.51
CA ASN A 235 1.54 9.51 -19.75
C ASN A 235 2.03 10.34 -20.93
N GLN A 236 2.70 9.63 -21.83
CA GLN A 236 3.09 10.14 -23.13
C GLN A 236 2.08 9.67 -24.16
N LYS A 237 1.71 10.56 -25.07
CA LYS A 237 0.88 10.15 -26.22
C LYS A 237 1.59 9.07 -27.00
N GLY A 238 0.88 7.99 -27.27
CA GLY A 238 1.36 6.96 -28.18
C GLY A 238 1.66 7.63 -29.52
N GLY A 239 2.91 7.49 -30.00
CA GLY A 239 3.25 7.96 -31.34
C GLY A 239 2.28 7.28 -32.31
N SER A 240 1.51 8.04 -33.11
CA SER A 240 0.80 7.46 -34.23
C SER A 240 1.84 6.74 -35.07
N LEU A 241 1.74 5.40 -35.13
CA LEU A 241 2.52 4.66 -36.11
C LEU A 241 2.28 5.36 -37.44
N PRO A 242 3.34 5.76 -38.18
CA PRO A 242 3.15 6.29 -39.50
C PRO A 242 2.24 5.29 -40.20
N THR A 243 1.15 5.78 -40.76
CA THR A 243 0.22 4.94 -41.54
C THR A 243 1.06 4.21 -42.56
N THR A 244 1.26 2.88 -42.37
CA THR A 244 2.10 2.06 -43.27
C THR A 244 1.51 1.91 -44.66
N GLY A 245 0.55 2.76 -45.03
CA GLY A 245 -0.05 2.97 -46.36
C GLY A 245 0.31 4.29 -47.03
N GLY A 246 1.25 5.07 -46.44
CA GLY A 246 1.73 6.32 -47.07
C GLY A 246 2.62 6.06 -48.30
N ILE A 247 2.96 7.17 -49.01
CA ILE A 247 3.79 7.21 -50.22
C ILE A 247 5.02 6.29 -50.18
N GLY A 248 5.60 6.05 -48.96
CA GLY A 248 6.74 5.16 -48.78
C GLY A 248 6.45 3.69 -49.14
N THR A 249 5.27 3.17 -48.84
CA THR A 249 4.89 1.80 -49.17
C THR A 249 4.67 1.63 -50.68
N GLN A 250 4.09 2.64 -51.33
CA GLN A 250 3.93 2.65 -52.78
C GLN A 250 5.28 2.73 -53.50
N ILE A 251 6.24 3.48 -52.98
CA ILE A 251 7.61 3.54 -53.50
C ILE A 251 8.31 2.19 -53.32
N PHE A 252 8.15 1.50 -52.18
CA PHE A 252 8.73 0.18 -51.95
C PHE A 252 8.16 -0.86 -52.87
N TYR A 253 6.86 -0.85 -53.14
CA TYR A 253 6.25 -1.77 -54.13
C TYR A 253 6.63 -1.43 -55.57
N GLY A 254 6.73 -0.13 -55.92
CA GLY A 254 7.18 0.30 -57.24
C GLY A 254 8.64 -0.08 -57.50
N VAL A 255 9.55 0.34 -56.69
CA VAL A 255 10.99 0.04 -56.85
C VAL A 255 11.29 -1.44 -56.66
N GLY A 256 10.64 -2.12 -55.70
CA GLY A 256 10.79 -3.56 -55.49
C GLY A 256 10.26 -4.37 -56.71
N GLY A 257 9.15 -3.96 -57.31
CA GLY A 257 8.60 -4.56 -58.52
C GLY A 257 9.53 -4.43 -59.71
N ASP A 258 10.10 -3.23 -59.93
CA ASP A 258 11.04 -2.95 -61.03
C ASP A 258 12.33 -3.78 -60.89
N ILE A 259 12.85 -3.96 -59.69
CA ILE A 259 14.03 -4.80 -59.43
C ILE A 259 13.72 -6.26 -59.75
N VAL A 260 12.56 -6.81 -59.39
CA VAL A 260 12.16 -8.17 -59.67
C VAL A 260 12.00 -8.37 -61.19
N LEU A 261 11.37 -7.46 -61.91
CA LEU A 261 11.23 -7.50 -63.37
C LEU A 261 12.59 -7.39 -64.06
N GLY A 262 13.47 -6.48 -63.61
CA GLY A 262 14.83 -6.32 -64.12
C GLY A 262 15.68 -7.58 -63.96
N ALA A 263 15.61 -8.23 -62.81
CA ALA A 263 16.29 -9.49 -62.54
C ALA A 263 15.75 -10.64 -63.39
N GLY A 264 14.43 -10.70 -63.61
CA GLY A 264 13.79 -11.66 -64.47
C GLY A 264 14.26 -11.56 -65.93
N VAL A 265 14.33 -10.32 -66.48
CA VAL A 265 14.80 -10.06 -67.87
C VAL A 265 16.27 -10.45 -68.00
N LEU A 266 17.14 -10.09 -67.01
CA LEU A 266 18.54 -10.48 -67.02
C LEU A 266 18.75 -12.01 -66.97
N LEU A 267 17.96 -12.73 -66.19
CA LEU A 267 18.02 -14.19 -66.16
C LEU A 267 17.60 -14.88 -67.49
N ILE A 268 16.58 -14.33 -68.15
CA ILE A 268 16.13 -14.82 -69.45
C ILE A 268 17.19 -14.51 -70.54
N ALA A 269 17.75 -13.31 -70.54
CA ALA A 269 18.81 -12.94 -71.49
C ALA A 269 20.07 -13.80 -71.29
N LYS A 270 20.48 -14.07 -70.07
CA LYS A 270 21.61 -14.94 -69.73
C LYS A 270 21.38 -16.43 -70.13
N LYS A 271 20.15 -16.89 -70.05
CA LYS A 271 19.78 -18.24 -70.44
C LYS A 271 19.76 -18.39 -71.98
N ARG A 272 19.37 -17.35 -72.74
CA ARG A 272 19.45 -17.36 -74.21
C ARG A 272 20.88 -17.29 -74.71
N ALA A 273 21.71 -16.44 -74.12
CA ALA A 273 23.14 -16.30 -74.50
C ALA A 273 23.98 -17.56 -74.15
N LYS A 274 23.48 -18.54 -73.45
CA LYS A 274 24.16 -19.78 -73.12
C LYS A 274 23.73 -20.98 -73.99
N ASN A 275 22.75 -20.80 -74.87
CA ASN A 275 22.18 -21.80 -75.75
C ASN A 275 22.47 -21.53 -77.26
N ASP A 276 23.19 -20.42 -77.54
CA ASP A 276 23.88 -20.11 -78.80
C ASP A 276 25.39 -20.38 -78.63
#